data_fef28b2e9bc930ab2e2f299eee5c44bd
#
_entry.id   fef28b2e9bc930ab2e2f299eee5c44bd
#
_cell.length_a   1.000
_cell.length_b   1.000
_cell.length_c   1.000
_cell.angle_alpha   90.00
_cell.angle_beta   90.00
_cell.angle_gamma   90.00
#
_symmetry.space_group_name_H-M   'P 1'
#
loop_
_entity.id
_entity.type
_entity.pdbx_description
1 polymer ?
#
loop_
_entity_poly.entity_id
_entity_poly.type
_entity_poly.pdbx_seq_one_letter_code
_entity_poly.pdbx_strand_id
1 'polypeptide(L)'
;VPGATSVPHVPDIPFTAEPRPLVRLGQGDFARDIWPEDLSPRPSTGDSMNPSTLMKQINKGRKAQPRRVMLYGTHGIGKSTFGAMADKPIFVPTEDGLADIDCESFPLAKSFGDVMAALESLYSGEHQYKTVVIDSLDWLERLIWAEVCGDESVENIEKIGYAKGYTFAVDKWRTVLGALDALRSDRGMTIVLIAHAKIEKFENPETVPYDRYSPRLHKLASALVQEWADEVLFATYKVHTVKVAEGFNQAKHNGVGTGERIIRTVERPAHVAKNRLGLPEELPLDFRIYGAFARGEDPFAEAAPASAAPIAAPEVAAN
;
A
#
# COMPACT_ATOMS: atom_id res chain seq x y z
N VAL A 1 -46.37 -8.30 32.06
CA VAL A 1 -45.60 -7.05 32.19
C VAL A 1 -44.48 -7.32 33.16
N PRO A 2 -43.22 -7.17 32.77
CA PRO A 2 -42.28 -6.21 33.33
C PRO A 2 -41.35 -5.65 32.24
N GLY A 3 -41.03 -4.41 32.30
CA GLY A 3 -39.92 -3.76 32.94
C GLY A 3 -38.99 -3.20 31.84
N ALA A 4 -39.26 -1.91 31.43
CA ALA A 4 -38.34 -1.17 30.52
C ALA A 4 -37.04 -0.86 31.27
N THR A 5 -35.88 -1.32 30.74
CA THR A 5 -34.55 -0.88 31.17
C THR A 5 -34.16 0.38 30.41
N SER A 6 -33.99 1.47 31.18
CA SER A 6 -33.53 2.79 30.72
C SER A 6 -32.09 2.72 30.18
N VAL A 7 -31.88 3.27 28.97
CA VAL A 7 -30.56 3.52 28.38
C VAL A 7 -29.94 4.73 29.10
N PRO A 8 -28.67 4.70 29.51
CA PRO A 8 -28.03 5.85 30.13
C PRO A 8 -27.78 6.97 29.11
N HIS A 9 -28.14 8.17 29.51
CA HIS A 9 -27.96 9.44 28.82
C HIS A 9 -26.46 9.77 28.74
N VAL A 10 -25.93 9.92 27.51
CA VAL A 10 -24.56 10.43 27.25
C VAL A 10 -24.63 11.96 27.24
N PRO A 11 -23.84 12.67 28.05
CA PRO A 11 -23.87 14.13 28.06
C PRO A 11 -23.26 14.72 26.80
N ASP A 12 -23.92 15.72 26.22
CA ASP A 12 -23.46 16.55 25.13
C ASP A 12 -22.18 17.31 25.53
N ILE A 13 -21.06 17.05 24.87
CA ILE A 13 -19.84 17.85 25.00
C ILE A 13 -19.95 18.97 23.98
N PRO A 14 -19.94 20.24 24.35
CA PRO A 14 -19.99 21.35 23.41
C PRO A 14 -18.66 21.43 22.62
N PHE A 15 -18.76 21.30 21.33
CA PHE A 15 -17.64 21.49 20.38
C PHE A 15 -17.45 22.99 20.16
N THR A 16 -16.53 23.62 20.89
CA THR A 16 -16.07 24.98 20.62
C THR A 16 -14.72 24.91 19.89
N ALA A 17 -14.73 24.84 18.57
CA ALA A 17 -13.56 25.12 17.75
C ALA A 17 -13.65 26.55 17.23
N GLU A 18 -12.73 27.39 17.62
CA GLU A 18 -12.55 28.72 16.98
C GLU A 18 -12.11 28.56 15.51
N PRO A 19 -12.72 29.30 14.59
CA PRO A 19 -12.32 29.22 13.17
C PRO A 19 -10.92 29.82 12.98
N ARG A 20 -9.98 29.03 12.46
CA ARG A 20 -8.69 29.54 11.99
C ARG A 20 -8.88 30.32 10.68
N PRO A 21 -8.11 31.39 10.43
CA PRO A 21 -8.27 32.20 9.22
C PRO A 21 -7.96 31.38 7.97
N LEU A 22 -8.88 31.46 7.00
CA LEU A 22 -8.78 30.84 5.68
C LEU A 22 -7.61 31.43 4.89
N VAL A 23 -6.59 30.67 4.62
CA VAL A 23 -5.63 30.94 3.54
C VAL A 23 -6.25 30.43 2.25
N ARG A 24 -6.68 31.35 1.38
CA ARG A 24 -7.13 31.01 0.01
C ARG A 24 -5.92 30.56 -0.79
N LEU A 25 -5.82 29.28 -1.09
CA LEU A 25 -4.86 28.75 -2.06
C LEU A 25 -5.40 28.97 -3.48
N GLY A 26 -4.65 29.78 -4.27
CA GLY A 26 -4.97 30.05 -5.68
C GLY A 26 -4.77 28.82 -6.55
N GLN A 27 -5.57 28.71 -7.61
CA GLN A 27 -5.42 27.70 -8.66
C GLN A 27 -4.13 27.95 -9.44
N GLY A 28 -3.07 27.21 -9.15
CA GLY A 28 -1.83 27.28 -9.92
C GLY A 28 -0.62 26.71 -9.17
N ASP A 29 -0.03 25.64 -9.70
CA ASP A 29 1.23 25.01 -9.26
C ASP A 29 1.20 24.22 -7.95
N PHE A 30 0.48 23.12 -7.92
CA PHE A 30 0.35 22.18 -6.80
C PHE A 30 1.67 21.61 -6.25
N ALA A 31 2.74 21.64 -7.02
CA ALA A 31 4.04 21.13 -6.57
C ALA A 31 4.85 22.16 -5.77
N ARG A 32 4.53 23.47 -5.88
CA ARG A 32 5.24 24.54 -5.18
C ARG A 32 4.74 24.81 -3.77
N ASP A 33 3.47 24.48 -3.50
CA ASP A 33 2.83 24.84 -2.23
C ASP A 33 3.02 23.78 -1.12
N ILE A 34 3.57 22.61 -1.46
CA ILE A 34 3.76 21.49 -0.50
C ILE A 34 5.13 21.50 0.16
N TRP A 35 6.15 21.99 -0.54
CA TRP A 35 7.53 22.07 -0.03
C TRP A 35 8.02 23.51 0.00
N PRO A 36 8.78 23.94 1.04
CA PRO A 36 9.45 25.24 1.04
C PRO A 36 10.27 25.42 -0.22
N GLU A 37 10.24 26.63 -0.82
CA GLU A 37 10.87 26.93 -2.13
C GLU A 37 12.38 26.61 -2.22
N ASP A 38 13.05 26.49 -1.10
CA ASP A 38 14.48 26.20 -1.00
C ASP A 38 14.82 24.70 -0.96
N LEU A 39 13.84 23.80 -0.80
CA LEU A 39 14.05 22.35 -0.77
C LEU A 39 13.55 21.62 -2.03
N SER A 40 12.78 22.28 -2.89
CA SER A 40 12.45 21.69 -4.18
C SER A 40 13.70 21.68 -5.06
N PRO A 41 14.09 20.54 -5.68
CA PRO A 41 15.07 20.57 -6.75
C PRO A 41 14.47 21.43 -7.85
N ARG A 42 14.92 22.70 -7.95
CA ARG A 42 14.49 23.58 -9.05
C ARG A 42 14.91 22.87 -10.34
N PRO A 43 13.99 22.54 -11.24
CA PRO A 43 14.41 22.33 -12.59
C PRO A 43 15.07 23.65 -13.00
N SER A 44 16.35 23.60 -13.34
CA SER A 44 17.08 24.77 -13.81
C SER A 44 16.25 25.40 -14.92
N THR A 45 15.69 26.58 -14.63
CA THR A 45 15.02 27.42 -15.62
C THR A 45 16.04 27.76 -16.70
N GLY A 46 15.98 27.07 -17.84
CA GLY A 46 16.74 27.51 -18.99
C GLY A 46 17.30 26.47 -19.93
N ASP A 47 17.37 25.20 -19.59
CA ASP A 47 17.71 24.20 -20.61
C ASP A 47 16.44 23.66 -21.26
N SER A 48 15.98 24.32 -22.33
CA SER A 48 15.10 23.68 -23.30
C SER A 48 15.80 22.37 -23.70
N MET A 49 15.16 21.23 -23.41
CA MET A 49 15.74 19.91 -23.67
C MET A 49 16.14 19.83 -25.14
N ASN A 50 17.44 20.01 -25.40
CA ASN A 50 17.98 19.90 -26.75
C ASN A 50 17.81 18.43 -27.20
N PRO A 51 17.17 18.15 -28.36
CA PRO A 51 16.96 16.80 -28.86
C PRO A 51 18.22 15.93 -28.86
N SER A 52 19.40 16.52 -29.11
CA SER A 52 20.68 15.83 -29.07
C SER A 52 21.12 15.41 -27.65
N THR A 53 20.68 16.14 -26.62
CA THR A 53 20.94 15.80 -25.20
C THR A 53 20.01 14.67 -24.74
N LEU A 54 18.75 14.66 -25.19
CA LEU A 54 17.80 13.58 -24.89
C LEU A 54 18.28 12.23 -25.42
N MET A 55 18.84 12.19 -26.63
CA MET A 55 19.41 10.95 -27.20
C MET A 55 20.56 10.37 -26.36
N LYS A 56 21.33 11.21 -25.66
CA LYS A 56 22.41 10.77 -24.74
C LYS A 56 21.89 10.27 -23.39
N GLN A 57 20.65 10.59 -23.03
CA GLN A 57 20.00 10.19 -21.78
C GLN A 57 19.20 8.90 -21.91
N ILE A 58 19.19 8.25 -23.10
CA ILE A 58 18.52 6.97 -23.29
C ILE A 58 19.18 5.92 -22.41
N ASN A 59 18.39 5.39 -21.47
CA ASN A 59 18.82 4.31 -20.60
C ASN A 59 18.38 2.97 -21.19
N LYS A 60 19.28 1.98 -21.18
CA LYS A 60 18.99 0.61 -21.60
C LYS A 60 19.00 -0.32 -20.39
N GLY A 61 18.01 -1.19 -20.29
CA GLY A 61 17.93 -2.22 -19.27
C GLY A 61 16.99 -1.87 -18.10
N ARG A 62 16.91 -2.79 -17.13
CA ARG A 62 16.10 -2.60 -15.91
C ARG A 62 16.84 -1.69 -14.95
N LYS A 63 16.15 -0.68 -14.42
CA LYS A 63 16.66 0.13 -13.31
C LYS A 63 16.15 -0.49 -12.01
N ALA A 64 17.07 -0.87 -11.12
CA ALA A 64 16.71 -1.21 -9.75
C ALA A 64 16.21 0.07 -9.06
N GLN A 65 14.95 0.08 -8.69
CA GLN A 65 14.34 1.17 -7.93
C GLN A 65 13.59 0.59 -6.75
N PRO A 66 13.48 1.31 -5.61
CA PRO A 66 12.64 0.90 -4.51
C PRO A 66 11.20 0.64 -4.99
N ARG A 67 10.54 -0.34 -4.40
CA ARG A 67 9.21 -0.80 -4.87
C ARG A 67 8.08 -0.02 -4.21
N ARG A 68 6.95 0.05 -4.90
CA ARG A 68 5.68 0.57 -4.40
C ARG A 68 4.71 -0.60 -4.31
N VAL A 69 4.54 -1.10 -3.09
CA VAL A 69 3.77 -2.30 -2.80
C VAL A 69 2.47 -1.93 -2.11
N MET A 70 1.36 -2.40 -2.61
CA MET A 70 0.08 -2.36 -1.93
C MET A 70 -0.27 -3.77 -1.47
N LEU A 71 -0.37 -3.97 -0.15
CA LEU A 71 -0.84 -5.21 0.46
C LEU A 71 -2.23 -4.99 1.04
N TYR A 72 -3.22 -5.72 0.56
CA TYR A 72 -4.56 -5.68 1.12
C TYR A 72 -5.05 -7.07 1.54
N GLY A 73 -5.96 -7.12 2.49
CA GLY A 73 -6.48 -8.39 3.00
C GLY A 73 -7.43 -8.21 4.17
N THR A 74 -7.95 -9.32 4.67
CA THR A 74 -8.89 -9.34 5.80
C THR A 74 -8.25 -8.83 7.09
N HIS A 75 -9.07 -8.47 8.08
CA HIS A 75 -8.59 -8.10 9.41
C HIS A 75 -7.82 -9.26 10.05
N GLY A 76 -6.78 -8.94 10.82
CA GLY A 76 -6.00 -9.92 11.58
C GLY A 76 -5.16 -10.89 10.75
N ILE A 77 -5.07 -10.74 9.43
CA ILE A 77 -4.27 -11.63 8.56
C ILE A 77 -2.76 -11.45 8.76
N GLY A 78 -2.29 -10.33 9.33
CA GLY A 78 -0.87 -10.06 9.56
C GLY A 78 -0.26 -9.03 8.59
N LYS A 79 -1.06 -8.10 8.06
CA LYS A 79 -0.58 -7.05 7.14
C LYS A 79 0.45 -6.13 7.78
N SER A 80 0.17 -5.63 8.98
CA SER A 80 1.09 -4.75 9.72
C SER A 80 2.37 -5.49 10.10
N THR A 81 2.27 -6.76 10.50
CA THR A 81 3.43 -7.64 10.74
C THR A 81 4.29 -7.79 9.48
N PHE A 82 3.66 -7.94 8.30
CA PHE A 82 4.38 -7.96 7.02
C PHE A 82 5.17 -6.66 6.81
N GLY A 83 4.56 -5.49 7.06
CA GLY A 83 5.24 -4.19 6.99
C GLY A 83 6.42 -4.07 7.97
N ALA A 84 6.26 -4.58 9.20
CA ALA A 84 7.30 -4.56 10.23
C ALA A 84 8.51 -5.45 9.91
N MET A 85 8.35 -6.46 9.05
CA MET A 85 9.45 -7.30 8.56
C MET A 85 10.28 -6.65 7.44
N ALA A 86 9.91 -5.45 6.99
CA ALA A 86 10.64 -4.74 5.93
C ALA A 86 12.03 -4.27 6.41
N ASP A 87 12.85 -3.81 5.45
CA ASP A 87 14.16 -3.26 5.79
C ASP A 87 13.98 -1.87 6.43
N LYS A 88 14.41 -1.73 7.70
CA LYS A 88 14.35 -0.49 8.50
C LYS A 88 13.02 0.26 8.31
N PRO A 89 11.89 -0.34 8.67
CA PRO A 89 10.58 0.24 8.43
C PRO A 89 10.29 1.39 9.40
N ILE A 90 9.58 2.40 8.91
CA ILE A 90 8.92 3.43 9.71
C ILE A 90 7.44 3.48 9.34
N PHE A 91 6.57 3.42 10.32
CA PHE A 91 5.13 3.44 10.12
C PHE A 91 4.57 4.87 10.22
N VAL A 92 3.66 5.19 9.32
CA VAL A 92 2.74 6.32 9.43
C VAL A 92 1.36 5.72 9.69
N PRO A 93 0.97 5.57 10.98
CA PRO A 93 -0.30 4.94 11.33
C PRO A 93 -1.44 5.94 11.15
N THR A 94 -2.50 5.51 10.47
CA THR A 94 -3.75 6.23 10.32
C THR A 94 -4.89 5.55 11.08
N GLU A 95 -4.64 4.33 11.59
CA GLU A 95 -5.52 3.62 12.53
C GLU A 95 -4.72 3.15 13.74
N ASP A 96 -5.40 2.97 14.87
CA ASP A 96 -4.81 2.45 16.11
C ASP A 96 -4.77 0.92 16.06
N GLY A 97 -3.62 0.35 15.73
CA GLY A 97 -3.47 -1.10 15.53
C GLY A 97 -2.05 -1.62 15.68
N LEU A 98 -1.09 -0.78 16.11
CA LEU A 98 0.33 -1.15 16.19
C LEU A 98 0.80 -1.57 17.59
N ALA A 99 -0.06 -1.53 18.61
CA ALA A 99 0.33 -1.74 20.02
C ALA A 99 1.06 -3.08 20.27
N ASP A 100 0.71 -4.13 19.54
CA ASP A 100 1.30 -5.48 19.69
C ASP A 100 2.36 -5.78 18.62
N ILE A 101 2.84 -4.77 17.88
CA ILE A 101 3.82 -4.93 16.80
C ILE A 101 5.10 -4.18 17.16
N ASP A 102 6.21 -4.90 17.23
CA ASP A 102 7.52 -4.30 17.43
C ASP A 102 7.97 -3.56 16.15
N CYS A 103 7.70 -2.25 16.11
CA CYS A 103 8.06 -1.39 14.98
C CYS A 103 8.24 0.06 15.43
N GLU A 104 9.02 0.82 14.67
CA GLU A 104 9.09 2.26 14.83
C GLU A 104 7.94 2.93 14.07
N SER A 105 7.29 3.91 14.70
CA SER A 105 6.15 4.60 14.14
C SER A 105 6.09 6.08 14.51
N PHE A 106 5.52 6.89 13.63
CA PHE A 106 5.02 8.21 13.97
C PHE A 106 3.82 8.09 14.95
N PRO A 107 3.46 9.17 15.63
CA PRO A 107 2.18 9.23 16.35
C PRO A 107 1.01 8.95 15.40
N LEU A 108 -0.09 8.40 15.94
CA LEU A 108 -1.32 8.18 15.18
C LEU A 108 -1.79 9.48 14.52
N ALA A 109 -1.87 9.47 13.19
CA ALA A 109 -2.35 10.60 12.41
C ALA A 109 -3.86 10.80 12.63
N LYS A 110 -4.26 12.02 12.99
CA LYS A 110 -5.65 12.41 13.22
C LYS A 110 -6.20 13.33 12.14
N SER A 111 -5.34 13.80 11.25
CA SER A 111 -5.67 14.67 10.12
C SER A 111 -4.85 14.31 8.88
N PHE A 112 -5.31 14.78 7.72
CA PHE A 112 -4.52 14.72 6.49
C PHE A 112 -3.18 15.46 6.65
N GLY A 113 -3.18 16.61 7.35
CA GLY A 113 -1.98 17.37 7.65
C GLY A 113 -0.94 16.59 8.46
N ASP A 114 -1.36 15.74 9.43
CA ASP A 114 -0.43 14.92 10.21
C ASP A 114 0.28 13.90 9.33
N VAL A 115 -0.43 13.29 8.37
CA VAL A 115 0.18 12.37 7.42
C VAL A 115 1.20 13.08 6.54
N MET A 116 0.83 14.25 6.00
CA MET A 116 1.76 15.04 5.16
C MET A 116 2.98 15.50 5.95
N ALA A 117 2.82 15.92 7.20
CA ALA A 117 3.93 16.32 8.09
C ALA A 117 4.88 15.14 8.38
N ALA A 118 4.35 13.91 8.56
CA ALA A 118 5.16 12.72 8.73
C ALA A 118 6.00 12.42 7.47
N LEU A 119 5.38 12.49 6.28
CA LEU A 119 6.08 12.29 5.00
C LEU A 119 7.13 13.38 4.75
N GLU A 120 6.82 14.64 5.07
CA GLU A 120 7.77 15.76 4.99
C GLU A 120 8.97 15.58 5.92
N SER A 121 8.72 15.12 7.16
CA SER A 121 9.78 14.82 8.12
C SER A 121 10.74 13.74 7.62
N LEU A 122 10.22 12.73 6.92
CA LEU A 122 11.04 11.70 6.26
C LEU A 122 11.78 12.26 5.05
N TYR A 123 11.21 13.21 4.34
CA TYR A 123 11.88 13.80 3.18
C TYR A 123 13.01 14.74 3.57
N SER A 124 12.78 15.63 4.53
CA SER A 124 13.71 16.68 4.93
C SER A 124 14.71 16.26 6.02
N GLY A 125 14.31 15.32 6.90
CA GLY A 125 15.11 14.89 8.05
C GLY A 125 16.24 13.94 7.69
N GLU A 126 17.25 13.86 8.58
CA GLU A 126 18.26 12.81 8.51
C GLU A 126 17.78 11.57 9.26
N HIS A 127 17.76 10.45 8.59
CA HIS A 127 17.32 9.17 9.15
C HIS A 127 17.92 7.97 8.39
N GLN A 128 17.78 6.77 8.96
CA GLN A 128 18.28 5.53 8.36
C GLN A 128 17.17 4.61 7.84
N TYR A 129 15.91 5.05 7.87
CA TYR A 129 14.79 4.26 7.39
C TYR A 129 14.91 3.98 5.89
N LYS A 130 14.50 2.76 5.49
CA LYS A 130 14.54 2.28 4.10
C LYS A 130 13.15 1.96 3.57
N THR A 131 12.19 1.81 4.45
CA THR A 131 10.80 1.52 4.07
C THR A 131 9.85 2.43 4.83
N VAL A 132 8.93 3.09 4.14
CA VAL A 132 7.79 3.76 4.76
C VAL A 132 6.55 2.89 4.59
N VAL A 133 5.82 2.68 5.68
CA VAL A 133 4.59 1.89 5.74
C VAL A 133 3.42 2.78 6.12
N ILE A 134 2.42 2.89 5.24
CA ILE A 134 1.15 3.58 5.55
C ILE A 134 0.14 2.52 6.01
N ASP A 135 -0.30 2.60 7.25
CA ASP A 135 -1.23 1.64 7.87
C ASP A 135 -2.42 2.36 8.52
N SER A 136 -3.59 2.41 7.87
CA SER A 136 -3.99 1.82 6.61
C SER A 136 -4.59 2.86 5.65
N LEU A 137 -4.66 2.52 4.36
CA LEU A 137 -5.17 3.41 3.32
C LEU A 137 -6.65 3.74 3.47
N ASP A 138 -7.46 2.84 3.95
CA ASP A 138 -8.89 3.06 4.14
C ASP A 138 -9.19 4.00 5.32
N TRP A 139 -8.29 4.10 6.29
CA TRP A 139 -8.34 5.15 7.30
C TRP A 139 -7.75 6.47 6.79
N LEU A 140 -6.66 6.43 6.03
CA LEU A 140 -6.15 7.60 5.32
C LEU A 140 -7.23 8.22 4.41
N GLU A 141 -8.02 7.41 3.70
CA GLU A 141 -9.11 7.91 2.85
C GLU A 141 -10.14 8.72 3.65
N ARG A 142 -10.43 8.32 4.89
CA ARG A 142 -11.32 9.09 5.77
C ARG A 142 -10.73 10.44 6.16
N LEU A 143 -9.42 10.49 6.44
CA LEU A 143 -8.72 11.74 6.73
C LEU A 143 -8.73 12.67 5.51
N ILE A 144 -8.53 12.12 4.32
CA ILE A 144 -8.64 12.85 3.05
C ILE A 144 -10.05 13.39 2.86
N TRP A 145 -11.10 12.61 3.12
CA TRP A 145 -12.48 13.08 3.01
C TRP A 145 -12.80 14.19 4.01
N ALA A 146 -12.30 14.05 5.24
CA ALA A 146 -12.46 15.09 6.26
C ALA A 146 -11.78 16.40 5.84
N GLU A 147 -10.59 16.34 5.26
CA GLU A 147 -9.89 17.49 4.72
C GLU A 147 -10.69 18.17 3.60
N VAL A 148 -11.18 17.40 2.63
CA VAL A 148 -12.03 17.91 1.53
C VAL A 148 -13.31 18.55 2.08
N CYS A 149 -13.95 17.93 3.07
CA CYS A 149 -15.13 18.50 3.71
C CYS A 149 -14.82 19.83 4.42
N GLY A 150 -13.64 19.93 5.05
CA GLY A 150 -13.17 21.18 5.67
C GLY A 150 -12.94 22.27 4.65
N ASP A 151 -12.25 21.95 3.53
CA ASP A 151 -11.98 22.89 2.44
C ASP A 151 -13.28 23.45 1.82
N GLU A 152 -14.28 22.59 1.65
CA GLU A 152 -15.58 22.93 1.05
C GLU A 152 -16.62 23.43 2.08
N SER A 153 -16.27 23.46 3.37
CA SER A 153 -17.17 23.86 4.47
C SER A 153 -18.47 23.06 4.50
N VAL A 154 -18.40 21.75 4.33
CA VAL A 154 -19.53 20.81 4.36
C VAL A 154 -19.35 19.74 5.44
N GLU A 155 -20.45 19.16 5.94
CA GLU A 155 -20.42 18.13 6.99
C GLU A 155 -19.95 16.75 6.48
N ASN A 156 -20.22 16.44 5.22
CA ASN A 156 -19.79 15.19 4.60
C ASN A 156 -19.57 15.35 3.10
N ILE A 157 -18.79 14.43 2.52
CA ILE A 157 -18.35 14.49 1.14
C ILE A 157 -19.50 14.38 0.12
N GLU A 158 -20.61 13.75 0.49
CA GLU A 158 -21.79 13.60 -0.39
C GLU A 158 -22.59 14.89 -0.55
N LYS A 159 -22.45 15.84 0.39
CA LYS A 159 -23.04 17.18 0.26
C LYS A 159 -22.40 18.03 -0.82
N ILE A 160 -21.21 17.66 -1.30
CA ILE A 160 -20.56 18.26 -2.45
C ILE A 160 -21.26 17.73 -3.71
N GLY A 161 -22.04 18.58 -4.35
CA GLY A 161 -22.93 18.17 -5.45
C GLY A 161 -22.25 17.43 -6.61
N TYR A 162 -23.01 16.56 -7.28
CA TYR A 162 -22.57 15.80 -8.46
C TYR A 162 -21.36 14.89 -8.23
N ALA A 163 -21.20 14.33 -7.04
CA ALA A 163 -20.07 13.47 -6.64
C ALA A 163 -18.69 14.13 -6.82
N LYS A 164 -18.60 15.46 -6.95
CA LYS A 164 -17.34 16.20 -7.11
C LYS A 164 -16.42 16.04 -5.91
N GLY A 165 -16.97 15.84 -4.70
CA GLY A 165 -16.18 15.62 -3.49
C GLY A 165 -15.19 14.47 -3.63
N TYR A 166 -15.59 13.38 -4.25
CA TYR A 166 -14.69 12.25 -4.52
C TYR A 166 -13.62 12.58 -5.56
N THR A 167 -13.90 13.52 -6.49
CA THR A 167 -12.87 14.02 -7.43
C THR A 167 -11.85 14.88 -6.69
N PHE A 168 -12.28 15.75 -5.78
CA PHE A 168 -11.39 16.54 -4.94
C PHE A 168 -10.53 15.63 -4.03
N ALA A 169 -11.11 14.56 -3.51
CA ALA A 169 -10.37 13.56 -2.76
C ALA A 169 -9.25 12.89 -3.61
N VAL A 170 -9.47 12.67 -4.90
CA VAL A 170 -8.44 12.17 -5.82
C VAL A 170 -7.26 13.13 -5.92
N ASP A 171 -7.47 14.43 -5.88
CA ASP A 171 -6.37 15.40 -5.90
C ASP A 171 -5.54 15.35 -4.61
N LYS A 172 -6.18 15.19 -3.45
CA LYS A 172 -5.48 14.94 -2.18
C LYS A 172 -4.71 13.59 -2.22
N TRP A 173 -5.28 12.55 -2.80
CA TRP A 173 -4.58 11.29 -3.04
C TRP A 173 -3.33 11.47 -3.91
N ARG A 174 -3.41 12.24 -4.99
CA ARG A 174 -2.26 12.56 -5.85
C ARG A 174 -1.16 13.28 -5.08
N THR A 175 -1.52 14.17 -4.15
CA THR A 175 -0.57 14.84 -3.27
C THR A 175 0.19 13.82 -2.39
N VAL A 176 -0.50 12.89 -1.74
CA VAL A 176 0.13 11.82 -0.94
C VAL A 176 1.05 10.96 -1.81
N LEU A 177 0.54 10.49 -2.97
CA LEU A 177 1.32 9.64 -3.87
C LEU A 177 2.55 10.37 -4.42
N GLY A 178 2.44 11.69 -4.68
CA GLY A 178 3.57 12.53 -5.07
C GLY A 178 4.65 12.64 -3.99
N ALA A 179 4.25 12.83 -2.73
CA ALA A 179 5.18 12.83 -1.59
C ALA A 179 5.87 11.46 -1.41
N LEU A 180 5.13 10.36 -1.57
CA LEU A 180 5.69 9.00 -1.54
C LEU A 180 6.64 8.74 -2.72
N ASP A 181 6.34 9.26 -3.91
CA ASP A 181 7.26 9.17 -5.07
C ASP A 181 8.55 9.96 -4.83
N ALA A 182 8.51 11.11 -4.15
CA ALA A 182 9.69 11.86 -3.75
C ALA A 182 10.54 11.06 -2.74
N LEU A 183 9.93 10.45 -1.72
CA LEU A 183 10.66 9.55 -0.80
C LEU A 183 11.30 8.37 -1.53
N ARG A 184 10.61 7.81 -2.52
CA ARG A 184 11.14 6.72 -3.34
C ARG A 184 12.31 7.13 -4.21
N SER A 185 12.17 8.25 -4.95
CA SER A 185 13.16 8.69 -5.95
C SER A 185 14.38 9.33 -5.31
N ASP A 186 14.19 10.19 -4.31
CA ASP A 186 15.22 11.06 -3.76
C ASP A 186 15.84 10.48 -2.49
N ARG A 187 15.04 9.77 -1.68
CA ARG A 187 15.51 9.15 -0.43
C ARG A 187 15.74 7.63 -0.55
N GLY A 188 15.40 7.02 -1.70
CA GLY A 188 15.61 5.60 -1.96
C GLY A 188 14.76 4.68 -1.10
N MET A 189 13.57 5.13 -0.66
CA MET A 189 12.70 4.37 0.23
C MET A 189 11.74 3.46 -0.52
N THR A 190 11.58 2.23 -0.04
CA THR A 190 10.49 1.33 -0.44
C THR A 190 9.18 1.82 0.18
N ILE A 191 8.09 1.77 -0.58
CA ILE A 191 6.78 2.19 -0.13
C ILE A 191 5.89 0.96 0.06
N VAL A 192 5.34 0.80 1.26
CA VAL A 192 4.37 -0.25 1.59
C VAL A 192 3.06 0.39 2.00
N LEU A 193 2.02 0.11 1.25
CA LEU A 193 0.67 0.59 1.50
C LEU A 193 -0.19 -0.56 1.99
N ILE A 194 -0.75 -0.46 3.19
CA ILE A 194 -1.61 -1.47 3.79
C ILE A 194 -3.07 -1.04 3.64
N ALA A 195 -3.94 -1.96 3.23
CA ALA A 195 -5.38 -1.73 3.14
C ALA A 195 -6.18 -2.94 3.63
N HIS A 196 -7.40 -2.68 4.10
CA HIS A 196 -8.36 -3.76 4.33
C HIS A 196 -9.00 -4.23 3.03
N ALA A 197 -9.47 -5.47 3.01
CA ALA A 197 -10.26 -6.01 1.92
C ALA A 197 -11.74 -5.70 2.11
N LYS A 198 -12.44 -5.50 1.01
CA LYS A 198 -13.90 -5.58 0.90
C LYS A 198 -14.27 -6.63 -0.15
N ILE A 199 -15.48 -7.15 -0.07
CA ILE A 199 -16.08 -7.92 -1.15
C ILE A 199 -16.97 -6.96 -1.94
N GLU A 200 -16.80 -6.93 -3.24
CA GLU A 200 -17.65 -6.15 -4.14
C GLU A 200 -18.10 -6.99 -5.33
N LYS A 201 -19.29 -6.68 -5.83
CA LYS A 201 -19.82 -7.29 -7.04
C LYS A 201 -19.07 -6.72 -8.25
N PHE A 202 -18.54 -7.61 -9.06
CA PHE A 202 -17.87 -7.25 -10.31
C PHE A 202 -18.73 -7.64 -11.51
N GLU A 203 -19.09 -6.65 -12.31
CA GLU A 203 -19.81 -6.83 -13.55
C GLU A 203 -18.83 -7.01 -14.70
N ASN A 204 -18.52 -8.25 -15.04
CA ASN A 204 -17.65 -8.61 -16.13
C ASN A 204 -18.51 -8.73 -17.42
N PRO A 205 -18.18 -8.02 -18.52
CA PRO A 205 -18.93 -8.12 -19.77
C PRO A 205 -18.86 -9.52 -20.42
N GLU A 206 -17.89 -10.35 -20.05
CA GLU A 206 -17.68 -11.69 -20.61
C GLU A 206 -18.38 -12.81 -19.83
N THR A 207 -18.82 -12.55 -18.60
CA THR A 207 -19.42 -13.59 -17.72
C THR A 207 -20.57 -13.02 -16.90
N VAL A 208 -21.27 -13.91 -16.17
CA VAL A 208 -22.22 -13.46 -15.15
C VAL A 208 -21.49 -12.69 -14.04
N PRO A 209 -22.12 -11.65 -13.45
CA PRO A 209 -21.54 -10.92 -12.34
C PRO A 209 -21.14 -11.84 -11.18
N TYR A 210 -20.01 -11.59 -10.57
CA TYR A 210 -19.49 -12.35 -9.45
C TYR A 210 -18.91 -11.45 -8.37
N ASP A 211 -18.75 -11.98 -7.16
CA ASP A 211 -18.14 -11.29 -6.04
C ASP A 211 -16.63 -11.48 -6.05
N ARG A 212 -15.87 -10.40 -5.78
CA ARG A 212 -14.42 -10.46 -5.65
C ARG A 212 -13.91 -9.62 -4.49
N TYR A 213 -12.76 -10.00 -3.96
CA TYR A 213 -12.01 -9.19 -3.02
C TYR A 213 -11.30 -8.05 -3.72
N SER A 214 -11.44 -6.84 -3.16
CA SER A 214 -10.76 -5.62 -3.60
C SER A 214 -10.32 -4.81 -2.39
N PRO A 215 -9.37 -3.85 -2.55
CA PRO A 215 -9.03 -2.91 -1.50
C PRO A 215 -10.25 -2.09 -1.05
N ARG A 216 -10.40 -1.88 0.26
CA ARG A 216 -11.53 -1.14 0.84
C ARG A 216 -11.35 0.37 0.68
N LEU A 217 -11.32 0.84 -0.55
CA LEU A 217 -11.21 2.23 -0.94
C LEU A 217 -12.41 2.62 -1.83
N HIS A 218 -12.66 3.91 -1.95
CA HIS A 218 -13.56 4.41 -2.97
C HIS A 218 -13.03 4.07 -4.36
N LYS A 219 -13.91 3.80 -5.32
CA LYS A 219 -13.54 3.31 -6.65
C LYS A 219 -12.47 4.15 -7.36
N LEU A 220 -12.54 5.50 -7.25
CA LEU A 220 -11.57 6.40 -7.90
C LEU A 220 -10.19 6.32 -7.23
N ALA A 221 -10.15 6.32 -5.90
CA ALA A 221 -8.90 6.16 -5.15
C ALA A 221 -8.28 4.78 -5.36
N SER A 222 -9.12 3.73 -5.32
CA SER A 222 -8.69 2.35 -5.57
C SER A 222 -8.03 2.19 -6.94
N ALA A 223 -8.65 2.74 -7.99
CA ALA A 223 -8.09 2.71 -9.34
C ALA A 223 -6.74 3.45 -9.41
N LEU A 224 -6.68 4.67 -8.86
CA LEU A 224 -5.45 5.48 -8.84
C LEU A 224 -4.30 4.77 -8.13
N VAL A 225 -4.54 4.26 -6.92
CA VAL A 225 -3.48 3.61 -6.11
C VAL A 225 -3.03 2.30 -6.76
N GLN A 226 -3.95 1.48 -7.30
CA GLN A 226 -3.61 0.25 -8.00
C GLN A 226 -2.79 0.52 -9.27
N GLU A 227 -3.12 1.57 -10.03
CA GLU A 227 -2.35 1.97 -11.20
C GLU A 227 -0.94 2.40 -10.80
N TRP A 228 -0.82 3.23 -9.76
CA TRP A 228 0.43 3.77 -9.27
C TRP A 228 1.35 2.70 -8.65
N ALA A 229 0.83 1.73 -7.91
CA ALA A 229 1.61 0.67 -7.28
C ALA A 229 2.32 -0.22 -8.32
N ASP A 230 3.50 -0.72 -7.99
CA ASP A 230 4.22 -1.69 -8.81
C ASP A 230 3.65 -3.10 -8.59
N GLU A 231 3.32 -3.44 -7.34
CA GLU A 231 2.65 -4.69 -6.94
C GLU A 231 1.38 -4.38 -6.15
N VAL A 232 0.31 -5.12 -6.45
CA VAL A 232 -0.91 -5.21 -5.65
C VAL A 232 -1.06 -6.65 -5.20
N LEU A 233 -0.97 -6.88 -3.90
CA LEU A 233 -0.85 -8.19 -3.30
C LEU A 233 -2.06 -8.46 -2.39
N PHE A 234 -2.69 -9.62 -2.56
CA PHE A 234 -3.83 -10.03 -1.73
C PHE A 234 -3.41 -11.02 -0.66
N ALA A 235 -3.46 -10.58 0.60
CA ALA A 235 -3.20 -11.41 1.78
C ALA A 235 -4.46 -12.16 2.20
N THR A 236 -4.37 -13.49 2.29
CA THR A 236 -5.49 -14.37 2.66
C THR A 236 -5.00 -15.62 3.38
N TYR A 237 -5.94 -16.38 3.96
CA TYR A 237 -5.67 -17.74 4.40
C TYR A 237 -5.75 -18.72 3.23
N LYS A 238 -4.89 -19.72 3.22
CA LYS A 238 -4.96 -20.82 2.26
C LYS A 238 -6.15 -21.69 2.56
N VAL A 239 -7.03 -21.82 1.59
CA VAL A 239 -8.24 -22.65 1.69
C VAL A 239 -8.11 -23.81 0.72
N HIS A 240 -8.21 -25.03 1.24
CA HIS A 240 -8.36 -26.25 0.44
C HIS A 240 -9.83 -26.65 0.37
N THR A 241 -10.31 -26.91 -0.83
CA THR A 241 -11.68 -27.40 -1.02
C THR A 241 -11.67 -28.92 -0.90
N VAL A 242 -12.28 -29.45 0.13
CA VAL A 242 -12.47 -30.90 0.28
C VAL A 242 -13.85 -31.24 -0.24
N LYS A 243 -13.92 -32.19 -1.19
CA LYS A 243 -15.19 -32.78 -1.63
C LYS A 243 -15.69 -33.72 -0.52
N VAL A 244 -16.74 -33.35 0.14
CA VAL A 244 -17.46 -34.26 1.06
C VAL A 244 -18.52 -34.97 0.25
N ALA A 245 -18.36 -36.28 0.06
CA ALA A 245 -19.36 -37.10 -0.59
C ALA A 245 -20.53 -37.35 0.38
N GLU A 246 -21.63 -36.67 0.20
CA GLU A 246 -22.89 -36.99 0.83
C GLU A 246 -23.91 -37.32 -0.28
N GLY A 247 -24.29 -38.62 -0.38
CA GLY A 247 -25.52 -39.10 -1.02
C GLY A 247 -25.68 -38.80 -2.51
N PHE A 248 -26.46 -39.62 -3.16
CA PHE A 248 -26.81 -39.56 -4.58
C PHE A 248 -27.13 -38.09 -5.02
N ASN A 249 -26.30 -37.52 -5.88
CA ASN A 249 -26.47 -36.24 -6.62
C ASN A 249 -26.23 -34.88 -5.95
N GLN A 250 -25.56 -34.75 -4.79
CA GLN A 250 -25.10 -33.43 -4.31
C GLN A 250 -23.66 -33.49 -3.80
N ALA A 251 -22.72 -32.91 -4.56
CA ALA A 251 -21.36 -32.69 -4.10
C ALA A 251 -21.35 -31.43 -3.23
N LYS A 252 -21.27 -31.56 -1.91
CA LYS A 252 -21.07 -30.46 -0.99
C LYS A 252 -19.55 -30.19 -0.88
N HIS A 253 -19.12 -28.97 -1.23
CA HIS A 253 -17.75 -28.57 -1.10
C HIS A 253 -17.59 -27.80 0.21
N ASN A 254 -16.81 -28.31 1.15
CA ASN A 254 -16.41 -27.57 2.36
C ASN A 254 -15.00 -27.03 2.18
N GLY A 255 -14.84 -25.73 2.40
CA GLY A 255 -13.51 -25.12 2.50
C GLY A 255 -12.88 -25.48 3.84
N VAL A 256 -11.73 -26.13 3.84
CA VAL A 256 -10.92 -26.38 5.04
C VAL A 256 -9.73 -25.43 5.00
N GLY A 257 -9.69 -24.50 5.96
CA GLY A 257 -8.55 -23.60 6.13
C GLY A 257 -7.43 -24.30 6.89
N THR A 258 -6.21 -24.25 6.37
CA THR A 258 -5.01 -24.75 7.06
C THR A 258 -4.46 -23.77 8.11
N GLY A 259 -4.97 -22.55 8.17
CA GLY A 259 -4.41 -21.46 8.97
C GLY A 259 -3.14 -20.83 8.36
N GLU A 260 -2.64 -21.37 7.26
CA GLU A 260 -1.51 -20.83 6.53
C GLU A 260 -1.86 -19.46 5.91
N ARG A 261 -1.01 -18.47 6.14
CA ARG A 261 -1.18 -17.10 5.62
C ARG A 261 -0.35 -16.93 4.37
N ILE A 262 -1.00 -16.54 3.29
CA ILE A 262 -0.39 -16.44 1.96
C ILE A 262 -0.68 -15.09 1.32
N ILE A 263 0.13 -14.76 0.33
CA ILE A 263 -0.05 -13.64 -0.59
C ILE A 263 -0.40 -14.22 -1.96
N ARG A 264 -1.50 -13.73 -2.56
CA ARG A 264 -1.84 -13.93 -3.96
C ARG A 264 -1.28 -12.77 -4.77
N THR A 265 -0.47 -13.05 -5.76
CA THR A 265 0.26 -12.07 -6.55
C THR A 265 -0.32 -11.85 -7.94
N VAL A 266 -1.10 -12.80 -8.44
CA VAL A 266 -1.69 -12.80 -9.78
C VAL A 266 -3.19 -12.57 -9.69
N GLU A 267 -3.72 -11.69 -10.53
CA GLU A 267 -5.16 -11.42 -10.60
C GLU A 267 -5.95 -12.68 -10.96
N ARG A 268 -7.05 -12.89 -10.25
CA ARG A 268 -8.00 -13.96 -10.48
C ARG A 268 -9.43 -13.39 -10.36
N PRO A 269 -10.45 -14.07 -10.86
CA PRO A 269 -11.84 -13.60 -10.68
C PRO A 269 -12.17 -13.29 -9.22
N ALA A 270 -11.63 -14.06 -8.27
CA ALA A 270 -11.90 -13.92 -6.84
C ALA A 270 -11.20 -12.73 -6.17
N HIS A 271 -10.15 -12.14 -6.77
CA HIS A 271 -9.39 -11.06 -6.15
C HIS A 271 -8.60 -10.24 -7.18
N VAL A 272 -8.39 -8.97 -6.85
CA VAL A 272 -7.52 -8.08 -7.60
C VAL A 272 -6.07 -8.35 -7.22
N ALA A 273 -5.16 -8.39 -8.19
CA ALA A 273 -3.72 -8.42 -7.96
C ALA A 273 -2.96 -7.79 -9.12
N LYS A 274 -1.70 -7.40 -8.88
CA LYS A 274 -0.80 -6.86 -9.90
C LYS A 274 0.63 -7.28 -9.55
N ASN A 275 1.36 -7.77 -10.52
CA ASN A 275 2.68 -8.34 -10.33
C ASN A 275 3.64 -7.93 -11.45
N ARG A 276 4.33 -6.81 -11.27
CA ARG A 276 5.36 -6.34 -12.22
C ARG A 276 6.73 -6.98 -11.97
N LEU A 277 6.90 -7.61 -10.80
CA LEU A 277 8.17 -8.21 -10.41
C LEU A 277 8.36 -9.64 -10.96
N GLY A 278 7.25 -10.29 -11.38
CA GLY A 278 7.27 -11.68 -11.82
C GLY A 278 7.33 -12.67 -10.66
N LEU A 279 6.67 -12.32 -9.54
CA LEU A 279 6.56 -13.19 -8.38
C LEU A 279 5.80 -14.47 -8.71
N PRO A 280 6.07 -15.60 -8.04
CA PRO A 280 5.21 -16.78 -8.04
C PRO A 280 3.76 -16.41 -7.71
N GLU A 281 2.78 -17.18 -8.22
CA GLU A 281 1.34 -16.90 -8.02
C GLU A 281 0.95 -16.82 -6.54
N GLU A 282 1.64 -17.58 -5.70
CA GLU A 282 1.40 -17.67 -4.26
C GLU A 282 2.74 -17.60 -3.51
N LEU A 283 2.80 -16.77 -2.48
CA LEU A 283 3.93 -16.65 -1.56
C LEU A 283 3.46 -16.73 -0.11
N PRO A 284 4.29 -17.19 0.83
CA PRO A 284 4.06 -16.96 2.25
C PRO A 284 3.89 -15.45 2.55
N LEU A 285 3.06 -15.12 3.54
CA LEU A 285 2.90 -13.73 4.00
C LEU A 285 4.12 -13.31 4.85
N ASP A 286 5.24 -13.11 4.19
CA ASP A 286 6.52 -12.73 4.78
C ASP A 286 7.24 -11.73 3.87
N PHE A 287 7.51 -10.54 4.40
CA PHE A 287 8.19 -9.48 3.63
C PHE A 287 9.62 -9.90 3.23
N ARG A 288 10.31 -10.72 4.02
CA ARG A 288 11.67 -11.15 3.71
C ARG A 288 11.74 -11.97 2.43
N ILE A 289 10.72 -12.81 2.20
CA ILE A 289 10.57 -13.58 0.96
C ILE A 289 10.27 -12.65 -0.22
N TYR A 290 9.29 -11.75 -0.06
CA TYR A 290 8.99 -10.73 -1.07
C TYR A 290 10.22 -9.87 -1.37
N GLY A 291 10.93 -9.40 -0.34
CA GLY A 291 12.11 -8.55 -0.46
C GLY A 291 13.28 -9.24 -1.18
N ALA A 292 13.46 -10.56 -1.02
CA ALA A 292 14.44 -11.32 -1.79
C ALA A 292 14.14 -11.24 -3.29
N PHE A 293 12.91 -11.50 -3.70
CA PHE A 293 12.50 -11.32 -5.11
C PHE A 293 12.68 -9.87 -5.58
N ALA A 294 12.38 -8.89 -4.74
CA ALA A 294 12.56 -7.47 -5.09
C ALA A 294 14.03 -7.11 -5.35
N ARG A 295 14.97 -7.80 -4.70
CA ARG A 295 16.41 -7.68 -4.96
C ARG A 295 16.90 -8.53 -6.14
N GLY A 296 16.03 -9.33 -6.75
CA GLY A 296 16.38 -10.25 -7.83
C GLY A 296 16.97 -11.59 -7.34
N GLU A 297 16.77 -11.92 -6.07
CA GLU A 297 17.13 -13.19 -5.46
C GLU A 297 15.94 -14.15 -5.54
N ASP A 298 16.19 -15.45 -5.74
CA ASP A 298 15.16 -16.48 -5.60
C ASP A 298 15.32 -17.16 -4.23
N PRO A 299 14.46 -16.85 -3.23
CA PRO A 299 14.56 -17.43 -1.90
C PRO A 299 14.23 -18.93 -1.87
N PHE A 300 13.72 -19.50 -2.96
CA PHE A 300 13.39 -20.91 -3.10
C PHE A 300 14.38 -21.65 -4.00
N ALA A 301 15.37 -20.96 -4.59
CA ALA A 301 16.43 -21.64 -5.33
C ALA A 301 17.20 -22.53 -4.35
N GLU A 302 17.22 -23.84 -4.59
CA GLU A 302 18.12 -24.75 -3.88
C GLU A 302 19.56 -24.22 -4.01
N ALA A 303 20.27 -24.09 -2.88
CA ALA A 303 21.69 -23.77 -2.91
C ALA A 303 22.38 -24.76 -3.84
N ALA A 304 22.88 -24.26 -4.98
CA ALA A 304 23.60 -25.12 -5.91
C ALA A 304 24.65 -25.91 -5.10
N PRO A 305 24.70 -27.26 -5.24
CA PRO A 305 25.64 -28.05 -4.49
C PRO A 305 27.03 -27.44 -4.69
N ALA A 306 27.71 -27.12 -3.60
CA ALA A 306 29.06 -26.55 -3.63
C ALA A 306 29.88 -27.40 -4.59
N SER A 307 30.36 -26.79 -5.68
CA SER A 307 31.19 -27.46 -6.69
C SER A 307 32.27 -28.25 -5.94
N ALA A 308 32.19 -29.58 -6.03
CA ALA A 308 33.19 -30.45 -5.46
C ALA A 308 34.55 -30.00 -5.97
N ALA A 309 35.43 -29.61 -5.06
CA ALA A 309 36.80 -29.29 -5.40
C ALA A 309 37.40 -30.45 -6.21
N PRO A 310 38.14 -30.20 -7.29
CA PRO A 310 38.73 -31.28 -8.09
C PRO A 310 39.60 -32.14 -7.18
N ILE A 311 39.27 -33.42 -7.11
CA ILE A 311 40.06 -34.43 -6.41
C ILE A 311 41.42 -34.43 -7.10
N ALA A 312 42.48 -34.03 -6.40
CA ALA A 312 43.84 -34.12 -6.88
C ALA A 312 44.15 -35.58 -7.25
N ALA A 313 44.56 -35.82 -8.51
CA ALA A 313 44.99 -37.14 -8.95
C ALA A 313 46.15 -37.62 -8.13
N PRO A 314 46.22 -38.91 -7.73
CA PRO A 314 47.34 -39.44 -6.99
C PRO A 314 48.60 -39.39 -7.88
N GLU A 315 49.66 -38.82 -7.35
CA GLU A 315 51.00 -38.80 -7.93
C GLU A 315 51.52 -40.23 -8.07
N VAL A 316 51.67 -40.70 -9.29
CA VAL A 316 52.28 -42.04 -9.54
C VAL A 316 53.77 -41.89 -9.35
N ALA A 317 54.28 -42.45 -8.27
CA ALA A 317 55.74 -42.59 -8.03
C ALA A 317 56.33 -43.53 -9.08
N ALA A 318 57.22 -43.01 -9.89
CA ALA A 318 58.09 -43.82 -10.78
C ALA A 318 59.23 -44.39 -10.00
N ASN A 319 59.31 -45.73 -10.00
CA ASN A 319 60.53 -46.46 -9.68
C ASN A 319 61.35 -46.71 -10.94
#